data_200d955acb6c69e2e0c623dd6a7aa28c
#
_entry.id   200d955acb6c69e2e0c623dd6a7aa28c
#
_cell.length_a   1.000
_cell.length_b   1.000
_cell.length_c   1.000
_cell.angle_alpha   90.00
_cell.angle_beta   90.00
_cell.angle_gamma   90.00
#
_symmetry.space_group_name_H-M   'P 1'
#
loop_
_entity.id
_entity.type
_entity.pdbx_description
1 polymer ?
#
loop_
_entity_poly.entity_id
_entity_poly.type
_entity_poly.pdbx_seq_one_letter_code
_entity_poly.pdbx_strand_id
1 'polypeptide(L)'
;MGRRSRARSPLAASLAAGIAGALVSPAVLAHALAESRAAGQTLGWSFEPWVILPLLVSALGYAIGIASLWRRAGAGHGVSLRGASAFAAGWAALVVALLTPLDPLGSRLFSAHMVQHELLMLAAAPLLVLGRPLAVWAWALPQPWRRASGRFFHHPAWRLPWLLLTSPLVAWLLHALVLWLWHVPALFDAALDDPLVHTWQHLSFLLTALVFWWSVLGAVTRKEQGVALVSLFTTMVHTGALGALLTLARAPWYAHYVAIAPLFGLTALEDQQLGGVIMWVPAGAVYIVSGLALARRWIEPRPASRTAPGLEPR
;
A
#
# COMPACT_ATOMS: atom_id res chain seq x y z
N MET A 1 10.38 -5.99 -41.44
CA MET A 1 10.35 -6.58 -40.09
C MET A 1 10.72 -5.51 -39.06
N GLY A 2 9.75 -4.72 -38.62
CA GLY A 2 9.94 -3.63 -37.65
C GLY A 2 9.44 -4.05 -36.27
N ARG A 3 10.34 -4.37 -35.35
CA ARG A 3 10.02 -4.55 -33.94
C ARG A 3 9.54 -3.21 -33.37
N ARG A 4 8.23 -3.05 -33.17
CA ARG A 4 7.68 -1.93 -32.39
C ARG A 4 7.91 -2.22 -30.91
N SER A 5 8.82 -1.46 -30.30
CA SER A 5 8.95 -1.39 -28.85
C SER A 5 7.63 -0.85 -28.29
N ARG A 6 6.91 -1.67 -27.52
CA ARG A 6 5.78 -1.18 -26.71
C ARG A 6 6.32 -0.14 -25.72
N ALA A 7 5.87 1.09 -25.86
CA ALA A 7 6.18 2.18 -24.95
C ALA A 7 5.88 1.75 -23.51
N ARG A 8 6.92 1.64 -22.73
CA ARG A 8 6.89 1.25 -21.31
C ARG A 8 6.25 2.41 -20.56
N SER A 9 5.20 2.17 -19.79
CA SER A 9 4.52 3.22 -19.03
C SER A 9 5.47 3.82 -17.98
N PRO A 10 5.71 5.12 -18.00
CA PRO A 10 6.59 5.79 -17.02
C PRO A 10 5.98 5.85 -15.60
N LEU A 11 4.73 5.42 -15.45
CA LEU A 11 3.94 5.51 -14.23
C LEU A 11 4.54 4.78 -13.03
N ALA A 12 5.05 3.54 -13.24
CA ALA A 12 5.62 2.76 -12.14
C ALA A 12 6.90 3.41 -11.57
N ALA A 13 7.69 4.06 -12.43
CA ALA A 13 8.90 4.76 -12.00
C ALA A 13 8.57 6.08 -11.28
N SER A 14 7.57 6.82 -11.76
CA SER A 14 7.14 8.07 -11.13
C SER A 14 6.45 7.85 -9.79
N LEU A 15 5.60 6.80 -9.68
CA LEU A 15 4.98 6.40 -8.42
C LEU A 15 6.03 5.92 -7.40
N ALA A 16 6.96 5.06 -7.80
CA ALA A 16 8.01 4.56 -6.91
C ALA A 16 8.93 5.69 -6.41
N ALA A 17 9.28 6.63 -7.29
CA ALA A 17 10.11 7.78 -6.91
C ALA A 17 9.35 8.79 -6.00
N GLY A 18 8.06 9.02 -6.27
CA GLY A 18 7.21 9.90 -5.44
C GLY A 18 6.96 9.33 -4.05
N ILE A 19 6.70 8.02 -3.95
CA ILE A 19 6.46 7.32 -2.68
C ILE A 19 7.73 7.29 -1.83
N ALA A 20 8.89 7.00 -2.41
CA ALA A 20 10.16 6.95 -1.68
C ALA A 20 10.60 8.31 -1.10
N GLY A 21 10.24 9.42 -1.77
CA GLY A 21 10.60 10.78 -1.33
C GLY A 21 9.65 11.40 -0.32
N ALA A 22 8.40 10.90 -0.22
CA ALA A 22 7.36 11.48 0.63
C ALA A 22 7.31 10.89 2.06
N LEU A 23 7.91 9.71 2.25
CA LEU A 23 7.87 9.00 3.54
C LEU A 23 9.05 9.43 4.41
N VAL A 24 8.76 10.26 5.39
CA VAL A 24 9.58 10.65 6.55
C VAL A 24 11.06 10.95 6.25
N SER A 25 11.50 12.14 6.56
CA SER A 25 12.93 12.45 6.56
C SER A 25 13.68 11.40 7.40
N PRO A 26 14.68 10.71 6.84
CA PRO A 26 15.52 9.78 7.61
C PRO A 26 16.10 10.41 8.88
N ALA A 27 16.22 11.74 8.91
CA ALA A 27 16.68 12.50 10.05
C ALA A 27 15.72 12.44 11.26
N VAL A 28 14.40 12.46 11.05
CA VAL A 28 13.41 12.37 12.15
C VAL A 28 13.46 10.98 12.78
N LEU A 29 13.51 9.93 11.96
CA LEU A 29 13.64 8.56 12.44
C LEU A 29 14.99 8.34 13.14
N ALA A 30 16.09 8.87 12.59
CA ALA A 30 17.42 8.76 13.18
C ALA A 30 17.49 9.50 14.53
N HIS A 31 16.84 10.66 14.65
CA HIS A 31 16.77 11.43 15.89
C HIS A 31 16.00 10.68 16.97
N ALA A 32 14.81 10.16 16.66
CA ALA A 32 14.01 9.35 17.57
C ALA A 32 14.74 8.08 18.04
N LEU A 33 15.47 7.41 17.15
CA LEU A 33 16.29 6.24 17.49
C LEU A 33 17.51 6.60 18.36
N ALA A 34 18.11 7.78 18.15
CA ALA A 34 19.24 8.25 18.97
C ALA A 34 18.77 8.62 20.39
N GLU A 35 17.63 9.30 20.53
CA GLU A 35 17.03 9.64 21.83
C GLU A 35 16.59 8.39 22.61
N SER A 36 16.01 7.41 21.94
CA SER A 36 15.64 6.13 22.54
C SER A 36 16.85 5.37 23.10
N ARG A 37 18.00 5.40 22.40
CA ARG A 37 19.27 4.84 22.89
C ARG A 37 19.81 5.61 24.10
N ALA A 38 19.72 6.94 24.09
CA ALA A 38 20.13 7.78 25.21
C ALA A 38 19.26 7.54 26.48
N ALA A 39 17.98 7.20 26.29
CA ALA A 39 17.07 6.83 27.38
C ALA A 39 17.29 5.38 27.91
N GLY A 40 18.29 4.65 27.43
CA GLY A 40 18.58 3.27 27.84
C GLY A 40 17.55 2.22 27.38
N GLN A 41 16.67 2.59 26.46
CA GLN A 41 15.62 1.71 25.92
C GLN A 41 16.09 1.07 24.61
N THR A 42 16.36 -0.23 24.65
CA THR A 42 16.67 -0.98 23.41
C THR A 42 15.38 -1.24 22.64
N LEU A 43 15.25 -0.56 21.50
CA LEU A 43 14.21 -0.89 20.52
C LEU A 43 14.74 -2.08 19.68
N GLY A 44 14.18 -3.26 19.93
CA GLY A 44 14.52 -4.50 19.23
C GLY A 44 13.80 -4.63 17.88
N TRP A 45 14.12 -5.68 17.15
CA TRP A 45 13.35 -6.14 16.00
C TRP A 45 12.16 -6.97 16.50
N SER A 46 11.01 -6.86 15.85
CA SER A 46 9.84 -7.69 16.11
C SER A 46 9.89 -8.96 15.26
N PHE A 47 9.85 -10.13 15.90
CA PHE A 47 9.93 -11.43 15.22
C PHE A 47 8.70 -12.29 15.52
N GLU A 48 7.52 -11.73 15.31
CA GLU A 48 6.27 -12.46 15.54
C GLU A 48 6.03 -13.50 14.43
N PRO A 49 5.88 -14.79 14.76
CA PRO A 49 5.75 -15.85 13.75
C PRO A 49 4.59 -15.65 12.78
N TRP A 50 3.46 -15.12 13.25
CA TRP A 50 2.28 -14.86 12.42
C TRP A 50 2.45 -13.67 11.47
N VAL A 51 3.47 -12.81 11.67
CA VAL A 51 3.89 -11.75 10.73
C VAL A 51 4.96 -12.28 9.78
N ILE A 52 5.97 -12.96 10.32
CA ILE A 52 7.10 -13.46 9.53
C ILE A 52 6.66 -14.51 8.51
N LEU A 53 5.83 -15.48 8.93
CA LEU A 53 5.44 -16.59 8.07
C LEU A 53 4.70 -16.14 6.79
N PRO A 54 3.67 -15.27 6.83
CA PRO A 54 3.06 -14.73 5.63
C PRO A 54 4.02 -13.93 4.76
N LEU A 55 4.92 -13.14 5.36
CA LEU A 55 5.94 -12.39 4.62
C LEU A 55 6.89 -13.33 3.86
N LEU A 56 7.40 -14.37 4.52
CA LEU A 56 8.26 -15.37 3.87
C LEU A 56 7.53 -16.13 2.77
N VAL A 57 6.32 -16.61 3.03
CA VAL A 57 5.50 -17.31 2.02
C VAL A 57 5.22 -16.41 0.82
N SER A 58 4.91 -15.14 1.06
CA SER A 58 4.70 -14.14 0.01
C SER A 58 5.95 -13.94 -0.85
N ALA A 59 7.11 -13.71 -0.22
CA ALA A 59 8.37 -13.49 -0.93
C ALA A 59 8.83 -14.72 -1.71
N LEU A 60 8.84 -15.90 -1.06
CA LEU A 60 9.26 -17.16 -1.68
C LEU A 60 8.32 -17.54 -2.84
N GLY A 61 7.01 -17.44 -2.61
CA GLY A 61 6.02 -17.67 -3.67
C GLY A 61 6.21 -16.74 -4.85
N TYR A 62 6.52 -15.46 -4.60
CA TYR A 62 6.80 -14.51 -5.67
C TYR A 62 8.11 -14.82 -6.40
N ALA A 63 9.18 -15.13 -5.68
CA ALA A 63 10.47 -15.49 -6.26
C ALA A 63 10.40 -16.76 -7.15
N ILE A 64 9.74 -17.80 -6.65
CA ILE A 64 9.52 -19.05 -7.41
C ILE A 64 8.64 -18.78 -8.65
N GLY A 65 7.56 -18.02 -8.46
CA GLY A 65 6.61 -17.69 -9.52
C GLY A 65 7.23 -16.87 -10.64
N ILE A 66 7.99 -15.82 -10.31
CA ILE A 66 8.65 -14.96 -11.30
C ILE A 66 9.75 -15.72 -12.05
N ALA A 67 10.54 -16.54 -11.34
CA ALA A 67 11.56 -17.38 -11.95
C ALA A 67 10.92 -18.40 -12.91
N SER A 68 9.80 -19.02 -12.52
CA SER A 68 9.06 -19.96 -13.36
C SER A 68 8.45 -19.30 -14.61
N LEU A 69 7.87 -18.11 -14.44
CA LEU A 69 7.31 -17.30 -15.53
C LEU A 69 8.39 -16.89 -16.53
N TRP A 70 9.50 -16.31 -16.04
CA TRP A 70 10.55 -15.78 -16.90
C TRP A 70 11.38 -16.87 -17.60
N ARG A 71 11.54 -18.04 -16.98
CA ARG A 71 12.15 -19.20 -17.68
C ARG A 71 11.35 -19.65 -18.91
N ARG A 72 10.02 -19.48 -18.89
CA ARG A 72 9.14 -19.91 -20.00
C ARG A 72 8.88 -18.81 -21.02
N ALA A 73 8.68 -17.58 -20.57
CA ALA A 73 8.27 -16.45 -21.40
C ALA A 73 9.43 -15.51 -21.78
N GLY A 74 10.59 -15.67 -21.16
CA GLY A 74 11.71 -14.72 -21.22
C GLY A 74 11.62 -13.64 -20.15
N ALA A 75 12.77 -13.12 -19.71
CA ALA A 75 12.85 -12.10 -18.67
C ALA A 75 12.06 -10.84 -19.06
N GLY A 76 11.26 -10.34 -18.12
CA GLY A 76 10.44 -9.15 -18.31
C GLY A 76 9.13 -9.36 -19.09
N HIS A 77 8.83 -10.59 -19.55
CA HIS A 77 7.57 -10.92 -20.19
C HIS A 77 6.52 -11.39 -19.16
N GLY A 78 5.27 -11.03 -19.37
CA GLY A 78 4.18 -11.25 -18.42
C GLY A 78 4.21 -10.26 -17.26
N VAL A 79 5.31 -10.21 -16.52
CA VAL A 79 5.60 -9.17 -15.51
C VAL A 79 6.94 -8.52 -15.87
N SER A 80 6.95 -7.19 -15.97
CA SER A 80 8.16 -6.42 -16.29
C SER A 80 9.15 -6.40 -15.13
N LEU A 81 10.43 -6.13 -15.41
CA LEU A 81 11.43 -5.89 -14.36
C LEU A 81 11.01 -4.79 -13.38
N ARG A 82 10.35 -3.72 -13.88
CA ARG A 82 9.81 -2.65 -13.02
C ARG A 82 8.69 -3.17 -12.11
N GLY A 83 7.82 -4.08 -12.60
CA GLY A 83 6.79 -4.70 -11.77
C GLY A 83 7.41 -5.59 -10.69
N ALA A 84 8.43 -6.38 -11.03
CA ALA A 84 9.13 -7.20 -10.07
C ALA A 84 9.87 -6.36 -9.01
N SER A 85 10.54 -5.26 -9.41
CA SER A 85 11.17 -4.35 -8.46
C SER A 85 10.16 -3.60 -7.61
N ALA A 86 8.98 -3.25 -8.15
CA ALA A 86 7.90 -2.67 -7.36
C ALA A 86 7.42 -3.64 -6.27
N PHE A 87 7.22 -4.93 -6.60
CA PHE A 87 6.89 -5.93 -5.58
C PHE A 87 7.97 -6.01 -4.50
N ALA A 88 9.25 -6.09 -4.88
CA ALA A 88 10.35 -6.16 -3.91
C ALA A 88 10.40 -4.92 -3.01
N ALA A 89 10.19 -3.72 -3.56
CA ALA A 89 10.14 -2.49 -2.78
C ALA A 89 8.91 -2.44 -1.85
N GLY A 90 7.73 -2.87 -2.32
CA GLY A 90 6.54 -2.96 -1.49
C GLY A 90 6.68 -3.99 -0.36
N TRP A 91 7.32 -5.13 -0.65
CA TRP A 91 7.63 -6.13 0.35
C TRP A 91 8.66 -5.63 1.37
N ALA A 92 9.68 -4.91 0.93
CA ALA A 92 10.64 -4.25 1.83
C ALA A 92 9.96 -3.20 2.73
N ALA A 93 8.99 -2.46 2.21
CA ALA A 93 8.19 -1.54 3.02
C ALA A 93 7.39 -2.26 4.11
N LEU A 94 6.84 -3.46 3.85
CA LEU A 94 6.22 -4.30 4.88
C LEU A 94 7.22 -4.72 5.96
N VAL A 95 8.43 -5.15 5.56
CA VAL A 95 9.49 -5.50 6.50
C VAL A 95 9.87 -4.32 7.38
N VAL A 96 10.03 -3.14 6.78
CA VAL A 96 10.36 -1.92 7.52
C VAL A 96 9.25 -1.57 8.51
N ALA A 97 7.99 -1.64 8.09
CA ALA A 97 6.86 -1.30 8.95
C ALA A 97 6.66 -2.28 10.10
N LEU A 98 6.83 -3.59 9.86
CA LEU A 98 6.34 -4.63 10.76
C LEU A 98 7.43 -5.38 11.54
N LEU A 99 8.70 -5.32 11.11
CA LEU A 99 9.77 -6.11 11.74
C LEU A 99 10.88 -5.24 12.34
N THR A 100 11.08 -4.01 11.83
CA THR A 100 12.17 -3.15 12.30
C THR A 100 11.82 -2.48 13.65
N PRO A 101 12.77 -1.80 14.30
CA PRO A 101 12.51 -1.00 15.50
C PRO A 101 11.38 0.04 15.37
N LEU A 102 10.86 0.30 14.18
CA LEU A 102 9.69 1.14 13.95
C LEU A 102 8.43 0.56 14.63
N ASP A 103 8.29 -0.77 14.64
CA ASP A 103 7.16 -1.45 15.25
C ASP A 103 7.08 -1.22 16.77
N PRO A 104 8.08 -1.56 17.60
CA PRO A 104 8.06 -1.21 19.01
C PRO A 104 8.13 0.30 19.29
N LEU A 105 8.59 1.12 18.36
CA LEU A 105 8.53 2.57 18.49
C LEU A 105 7.09 3.08 18.31
N GLY A 106 6.30 2.47 17.41
CA GLY A 106 4.89 2.80 17.21
C GLY A 106 4.02 2.60 18.45
N SER A 107 4.34 1.63 19.31
CA SER A 107 3.66 1.49 20.60
C SER A 107 4.06 2.54 21.64
N ARG A 108 5.06 3.38 21.38
CA ARG A 108 5.59 4.39 22.29
C ARG A 108 5.37 5.83 21.83
N LEU A 109 5.30 6.03 20.51
CA LEU A 109 5.06 7.31 19.86
C LEU A 109 3.96 7.17 18.81
N PHE A 110 2.95 8.03 18.92
CA PHE A 110 1.86 8.10 17.94
C PHE A 110 2.38 8.45 16.55
N SER A 111 3.33 9.37 16.44
CA SER A 111 3.95 9.75 15.18
C SER A 111 4.65 8.57 14.49
N ALA A 112 5.34 7.70 15.23
CA ALA A 112 5.95 6.49 14.69
C ALA A 112 4.90 5.47 14.23
N HIS A 113 3.80 5.32 14.97
CA HIS A 113 2.66 4.50 14.59
C HIS A 113 2.03 4.97 13.28
N MET A 114 1.89 6.29 13.08
CA MET A 114 1.41 6.85 11.82
C MET A 114 2.37 6.57 10.66
N VAL A 115 3.68 6.58 10.88
CA VAL A 115 4.66 6.14 9.86
C VAL A 115 4.42 4.70 9.44
N GLN A 116 4.14 3.78 10.37
CA GLN A 116 3.81 2.39 10.03
C GLN A 116 2.58 2.31 9.12
N HIS A 117 1.49 3.00 9.49
CA HIS A 117 0.26 3.02 8.70
C HIS A 117 0.49 3.56 7.28
N GLU A 118 1.25 4.66 7.14
CA GLU A 118 1.60 5.25 5.85
C GLU A 118 2.44 4.27 5.00
N LEU A 119 3.41 3.56 5.61
CA LEU A 119 4.19 2.54 4.93
C LEU A 119 3.30 1.39 4.42
N LEU A 120 2.33 0.94 5.20
CA LEU A 120 1.40 -0.13 4.80
C LEU A 120 0.49 0.31 3.67
N MET A 121 -0.14 1.50 3.81
CA MET A 121 -1.22 1.92 2.92
C MET A 121 -0.73 2.65 1.67
N LEU A 122 0.32 3.48 1.76
CA LEU A 122 0.76 4.33 0.66
C LEU A 122 2.03 3.85 -0.04
N ALA A 123 2.85 3.03 0.62
CA ALA A 123 4.04 2.45 0.00
C ALA A 123 3.82 0.98 -0.36
N ALA A 124 3.59 0.11 0.63
CA ALA A 124 3.52 -1.32 0.40
C ALA A 124 2.35 -1.68 -0.52
N ALA A 125 1.13 -1.25 -0.22
CA ALA A 125 -0.05 -1.65 -0.97
C ALA A 125 0.03 -1.31 -2.48
N PRO A 126 0.28 -0.06 -2.92
CA PRO A 126 0.35 0.25 -4.36
C PRO A 126 1.52 -0.44 -5.05
N LEU A 127 2.68 -0.56 -4.40
CA LEU A 127 3.86 -1.21 -4.98
C LEU A 127 3.65 -2.72 -5.14
N LEU A 128 3.02 -3.38 -4.17
CA LEU A 128 2.64 -4.78 -4.28
C LEU A 128 1.64 -5.00 -5.42
N VAL A 129 0.61 -4.15 -5.54
CA VAL A 129 -0.37 -4.24 -6.64
C VAL A 129 0.29 -4.09 -8.00
N LEU A 130 1.23 -3.14 -8.16
CA LEU A 130 2.02 -2.97 -9.39
C LEU A 130 2.85 -4.22 -9.75
N GLY A 131 3.28 -4.97 -8.74
CA GLY A 131 4.00 -6.23 -8.90
C GLY A 131 3.14 -7.40 -9.41
N ARG A 132 1.80 -7.26 -9.45
CA ARG A 132 0.84 -8.28 -9.89
C ARG A 132 1.01 -9.62 -9.17
N PRO A 133 1.05 -9.65 -7.83
CA PRO A 133 1.43 -10.83 -7.06
C PRO A 133 0.53 -12.04 -7.31
N LEU A 134 -0.79 -11.88 -7.43
CA LEU A 134 -1.72 -12.98 -7.67
C LEU A 134 -1.38 -13.75 -8.96
N ALA A 135 -1.02 -13.03 -10.02
CA ALA A 135 -0.62 -13.65 -11.27
C ALA A 135 0.72 -14.39 -11.14
N VAL A 136 1.68 -13.82 -10.40
CA VAL A 136 3.00 -14.41 -10.20
C VAL A 136 2.92 -15.63 -9.28
N TRP A 137 2.20 -15.55 -8.16
CA TRP A 137 2.02 -16.69 -7.25
C TRP A 137 1.34 -17.89 -7.92
N ALA A 138 0.43 -17.66 -8.86
CA ALA A 138 -0.12 -18.74 -9.67
C ALA A 138 0.96 -19.51 -10.45
N TRP A 139 2.04 -18.83 -10.87
CA TRP A 139 3.17 -19.46 -11.55
C TRP A 139 4.14 -20.20 -10.62
N ALA A 140 4.07 -19.99 -9.32
CA ALA A 140 4.78 -20.80 -8.34
C ALA A 140 4.17 -22.21 -8.22
N LEU A 141 2.90 -22.37 -8.59
CA LEU A 141 2.19 -23.64 -8.49
C LEU A 141 2.55 -24.58 -9.68
N PRO A 142 2.63 -25.90 -9.45
CA PRO A 142 2.66 -26.90 -10.52
C PRO A 142 1.47 -26.72 -11.48
N GLN A 143 1.66 -27.12 -12.75
CA GLN A 143 0.66 -26.87 -13.80
C GLN A 143 -0.75 -27.38 -13.47
N PRO A 144 -0.96 -28.59 -12.88
CA PRO A 144 -2.31 -29.06 -12.50
C PRO A 144 -2.97 -28.11 -11.48
N TRP A 145 -2.22 -27.71 -10.43
CA TRP A 145 -2.71 -26.82 -9.37
C TRP A 145 -3.01 -25.42 -9.87
N ARG A 146 -2.17 -24.90 -10.78
CA ARG A 146 -2.39 -23.61 -11.44
C ARG A 146 -3.66 -23.61 -12.28
N ARG A 147 -3.95 -24.72 -13.00
CA ARG A 147 -5.20 -24.87 -13.76
C ARG A 147 -6.42 -25.00 -12.83
N ALA A 148 -6.27 -25.74 -11.74
CA ALA A 148 -7.32 -25.91 -10.74
C ALA A 148 -7.63 -24.59 -10.04
N SER A 149 -6.62 -23.84 -9.60
CA SER A 149 -6.81 -22.52 -8.98
C SER A 149 -7.45 -21.52 -9.96
N GLY A 150 -7.06 -21.54 -11.24
CA GLY A 150 -7.71 -20.74 -12.28
C GLY A 150 -9.20 -21.04 -12.38
N ARG A 151 -9.59 -22.31 -12.48
CA ARG A 151 -11.02 -22.72 -12.51
C ARG A 151 -11.76 -22.31 -11.23
N PHE A 152 -11.13 -22.49 -10.08
CA PHE A 152 -11.70 -22.14 -8.78
C PHE A 152 -12.02 -20.64 -8.69
N PHE A 153 -11.04 -19.77 -8.98
CA PHE A 153 -11.24 -18.31 -8.91
C PHE A 153 -12.12 -17.75 -10.04
N HIS A 154 -12.30 -18.49 -11.15
CA HIS A 154 -13.27 -18.12 -12.19
C HIS A 154 -14.70 -18.57 -11.87
N HIS A 155 -14.90 -19.41 -10.85
CA HIS A 155 -16.23 -19.80 -10.43
C HIS A 155 -17.04 -18.61 -9.91
N PRO A 156 -18.32 -18.44 -10.27
CA PRO A 156 -19.14 -17.29 -9.88
C PRO A 156 -19.15 -17.01 -8.37
N ALA A 157 -19.13 -18.04 -7.54
CA ALA A 157 -19.09 -17.93 -6.08
C ALA A 157 -17.89 -17.13 -5.54
N TRP A 158 -16.77 -17.10 -6.28
CA TRP A 158 -15.57 -16.32 -5.92
C TRP A 158 -15.44 -15.07 -6.76
N ARG A 159 -15.82 -15.16 -8.05
CA ARG A 159 -15.71 -14.06 -8.98
C ARG A 159 -16.64 -12.90 -8.60
N LEU A 160 -17.89 -13.17 -8.21
CA LEU A 160 -18.84 -12.11 -7.86
C LEU A 160 -18.43 -11.33 -6.60
N PRO A 161 -18.10 -11.97 -5.45
CA PRO A 161 -17.56 -11.25 -4.30
C PRO A 161 -16.30 -10.46 -4.62
N TRP A 162 -15.38 -11.03 -5.42
CA TRP A 162 -14.17 -10.32 -5.84
C TRP A 162 -14.46 -9.06 -6.65
N LEU A 163 -15.35 -9.16 -7.64
CA LEU A 163 -15.77 -8.00 -8.45
C LEU A 163 -16.47 -6.93 -7.61
N LEU A 164 -17.25 -7.34 -6.62
CA LEU A 164 -17.89 -6.43 -5.68
C LEU A 164 -16.85 -5.71 -4.81
N LEU A 165 -15.95 -6.46 -4.16
CA LEU A 165 -14.90 -5.92 -3.29
C LEU A 165 -13.97 -4.98 -4.05
N THR A 166 -13.60 -5.33 -5.28
CA THR A 166 -12.71 -4.52 -6.12
C THR A 166 -13.44 -3.44 -6.94
N SER A 167 -14.77 -3.32 -6.79
CA SER A 167 -15.49 -2.19 -7.38
C SER A 167 -15.05 -0.88 -6.72
N PRO A 168 -14.89 0.21 -7.48
CA PRO A 168 -14.29 1.45 -6.95
C PRO A 168 -15.01 1.99 -5.71
N LEU A 169 -16.33 1.96 -5.70
CA LEU A 169 -17.13 2.46 -4.57
C LEU A 169 -16.94 1.61 -3.31
N VAL A 170 -17.04 0.27 -3.43
CA VAL A 170 -16.90 -0.63 -2.28
C VAL A 170 -15.48 -0.60 -1.75
N ALA A 171 -14.47 -0.63 -2.62
CA ALA A 171 -13.07 -0.53 -2.24
C ALA A 171 -12.78 0.77 -1.48
N TRP A 172 -13.31 1.89 -1.98
CA TRP A 172 -13.18 3.20 -1.34
C TRP A 172 -13.89 3.25 0.02
N LEU A 173 -15.14 2.78 0.10
CA LEU A 173 -15.92 2.76 1.35
C LEU A 173 -15.25 1.90 2.43
N LEU A 174 -14.78 0.71 2.06
CA LEU A 174 -14.08 -0.18 2.99
C LEU A 174 -12.80 0.46 3.53
N HIS A 175 -12.00 1.05 2.65
CA HIS A 175 -10.77 1.71 3.05
C HIS A 175 -11.03 2.93 3.95
N ALA A 176 -12.00 3.77 3.58
CA ALA A 176 -12.41 4.92 4.38
C ALA A 176 -12.95 4.49 5.75
N LEU A 177 -13.86 3.49 5.79
CA LEU A 177 -14.46 2.99 7.02
C LEU A 177 -13.39 2.46 7.99
N VAL A 178 -12.49 1.60 7.50
CA VAL A 178 -11.43 1.02 8.34
C VAL A 178 -10.50 2.11 8.86
N LEU A 179 -10.15 3.07 8.01
CA LEU A 179 -9.29 4.19 8.40
C LEU A 179 -9.92 5.01 9.53
N TRP A 180 -11.16 5.46 9.38
CA TRP A 180 -11.83 6.26 10.40
C TRP A 180 -12.13 5.46 11.67
N LEU A 181 -12.52 4.20 11.54
CA LEU A 181 -12.88 3.35 12.68
C LEU A 181 -11.66 3.13 13.60
N TRP A 182 -10.50 2.82 13.05
CA TRP A 182 -9.29 2.61 13.85
C TRP A 182 -8.71 3.89 14.47
N HIS A 183 -9.13 5.08 14.03
CA HIS A 183 -8.74 6.34 14.67
C HIS A 183 -9.71 6.81 15.76
N VAL A 184 -10.80 6.07 16.02
CA VAL A 184 -11.62 6.28 17.22
C VAL A 184 -10.77 5.94 18.45
N PRO A 185 -10.63 6.87 19.45
CA PRO A 185 -9.69 6.68 20.55
C PRO A 185 -9.81 5.35 21.28
N ALA A 186 -11.02 4.90 21.59
CA ALA A 186 -11.22 3.63 22.28
C ALA A 186 -10.72 2.41 21.51
N LEU A 187 -10.85 2.40 20.16
CA LEU A 187 -10.37 1.30 19.33
C LEU A 187 -8.85 1.38 19.10
N PHE A 188 -8.34 2.61 19.02
CA PHE A 188 -6.90 2.84 18.87
C PHE A 188 -6.15 2.40 20.15
N ASP A 189 -6.62 2.84 21.33
CA ASP A 189 -6.03 2.41 22.61
C ASP A 189 -6.15 0.89 22.80
N ALA A 190 -7.29 0.27 22.45
CA ALA A 190 -7.43 -1.19 22.48
C ALA A 190 -6.43 -1.93 21.57
N ALA A 191 -6.07 -1.34 20.43
CA ALA A 191 -5.03 -1.92 19.57
C ALA A 191 -3.63 -1.82 20.16
N LEU A 192 -3.36 -0.80 20.99
CA LEU A 192 -2.07 -0.68 21.69
C LEU A 192 -1.99 -1.60 22.92
N ASP A 193 -3.13 -1.93 23.52
CA ASP A 193 -3.20 -2.78 24.71
C ASP A 193 -3.19 -4.28 24.39
N ASP A 194 -3.64 -4.68 23.19
CA ASP A 194 -3.74 -6.09 22.77
C ASP A 194 -3.01 -6.35 21.43
N PRO A 195 -1.97 -7.22 21.42
CA PRO A 195 -1.20 -7.54 20.21
C PRO A 195 -2.03 -8.15 19.08
N LEU A 196 -3.12 -8.90 19.37
CA LEU A 196 -3.99 -9.44 18.34
C LEU A 196 -4.84 -8.34 17.71
N VAL A 197 -5.37 -7.43 18.51
CA VAL A 197 -6.12 -6.26 18.00
C VAL A 197 -5.21 -5.38 17.15
N HIS A 198 -3.95 -5.15 17.57
CA HIS A 198 -2.94 -4.43 16.80
C HIS A 198 -2.65 -5.12 15.46
N THR A 199 -2.49 -6.44 15.46
CA THR A 199 -2.30 -7.22 14.24
C THR A 199 -3.51 -7.06 13.29
N TRP A 200 -4.74 -7.11 13.81
CA TRP A 200 -5.95 -6.89 13.02
C TRP A 200 -6.06 -5.47 12.48
N GLN A 201 -5.63 -4.46 13.24
CA GLN A 201 -5.55 -3.08 12.78
C GLN A 201 -4.64 -2.98 11.55
N HIS A 202 -3.40 -3.43 11.64
CA HIS A 202 -2.44 -3.38 10.53
C HIS A 202 -2.89 -4.23 9.33
N LEU A 203 -3.42 -5.44 9.58
CA LEU A 203 -3.91 -6.32 8.52
C LEU A 203 -5.10 -5.69 7.77
N SER A 204 -6.05 -5.11 8.49
CA SER A 204 -7.21 -4.46 7.88
C SER A 204 -6.83 -3.22 7.07
N PHE A 205 -5.88 -2.39 7.53
CA PHE A 205 -5.32 -1.30 6.77
C PHE A 205 -4.67 -1.78 5.48
N LEU A 206 -3.79 -2.79 5.57
CA LEU A 206 -3.11 -3.34 4.39
C LEU A 206 -4.10 -3.94 3.39
N LEU A 207 -5.05 -4.77 3.84
CA LEU A 207 -6.00 -5.44 2.95
C LEU A 207 -6.93 -4.44 2.25
N THR A 208 -7.48 -3.47 2.97
CA THR A 208 -8.35 -2.45 2.36
C THR A 208 -7.59 -1.52 1.43
N ALA A 209 -6.34 -1.17 1.76
CA ALA A 209 -5.47 -0.41 0.87
C ALA A 209 -5.11 -1.21 -0.39
N LEU A 210 -4.81 -2.51 -0.30
CA LEU A 210 -4.56 -3.37 -1.46
C LEU A 210 -5.77 -3.40 -2.40
N VAL A 211 -6.98 -3.55 -1.87
CA VAL A 211 -8.22 -3.55 -2.66
C VAL A 211 -8.47 -2.16 -3.28
N PHE A 212 -8.26 -1.09 -2.53
CA PHE A 212 -8.37 0.29 -3.01
C PHE A 212 -7.39 0.55 -4.16
N TRP A 213 -6.10 0.29 -3.97
CA TRP A 213 -5.09 0.48 -5.01
C TRP A 213 -5.28 -0.46 -6.20
N TRP A 214 -5.82 -1.67 -5.98
CA TRP A 214 -6.21 -2.56 -7.07
C TRP A 214 -7.29 -1.93 -7.95
N SER A 215 -8.32 -1.34 -7.35
CA SER A 215 -9.38 -0.65 -8.12
C SER A 215 -8.86 0.56 -8.89
N VAL A 216 -7.97 1.35 -8.29
CA VAL A 216 -7.37 2.55 -8.89
C VAL A 216 -6.40 2.21 -10.01
N LEU A 217 -5.43 1.33 -9.76
CA LEU A 217 -4.37 0.99 -10.72
C LEU A 217 -4.86 0.07 -11.83
N GLY A 218 -5.94 -0.68 -11.59
CA GLY A 218 -6.61 -1.55 -12.55
C GLY A 218 -7.50 -0.82 -13.56
N ALA A 219 -7.80 0.48 -13.36
CA ALA A 219 -8.67 1.26 -14.24
C ALA A 219 -8.10 1.36 -15.67
N VAL A 220 -8.83 0.76 -16.64
CA VAL A 220 -8.41 0.68 -18.04
C VAL A 220 -9.21 1.62 -18.93
N THR A 221 -10.53 1.66 -18.76
CA THR A 221 -11.42 2.53 -19.55
C THR A 221 -11.38 3.97 -19.05
N ARG A 222 -11.76 4.93 -19.92
CA ARG A 222 -11.86 6.35 -19.51
C ARG A 222 -12.83 6.56 -18.35
N LYS A 223 -13.95 5.84 -18.34
CA LYS A 223 -14.92 5.89 -17.25
C LYS A 223 -14.31 5.41 -15.94
N GLU A 224 -13.64 4.26 -15.95
CA GLU A 224 -12.95 3.71 -14.77
C GLU A 224 -11.86 4.65 -14.27
N GLN A 225 -11.08 5.25 -15.17
CA GLN A 225 -10.04 6.22 -14.82
C GLN A 225 -10.63 7.49 -14.19
N GLY A 226 -11.77 7.99 -14.69
CA GLY A 226 -12.49 9.11 -14.09
C GLY A 226 -12.98 8.78 -12.67
N VAL A 227 -13.56 7.59 -12.46
CA VAL A 227 -13.98 7.14 -11.12
C VAL A 227 -12.77 6.99 -10.19
N ALA A 228 -11.65 6.42 -10.67
CA ALA A 228 -10.44 6.28 -9.89
C ALA A 228 -9.83 7.65 -9.48
N LEU A 229 -9.90 8.67 -10.35
CA LEU A 229 -9.50 10.05 -10.02
C LEU A 229 -10.36 10.63 -8.90
N VAL A 230 -11.69 10.44 -8.97
CA VAL A 230 -12.61 10.87 -7.91
C VAL A 230 -12.31 10.13 -6.60
N SER A 231 -12.06 8.81 -6.66
CA SER A 231 -11.70 8.02 -5.48
C SER A 231 -10.41 8.50 -4.84
N LEU A 232 -9.35 8.78 -5.62
CA LEU A 232 -8.09 9.34 -5.11
C LEU A 232 -8.31 10.72 -4.46
N PHE A 233 -9.05 11.60 -5.13
CA PHE A 233 -9.32 12.94 -4.62
C PHE A 233 -10.12 12.90 -3.31
N THR A 234 -11.19 12.14 -3.26
CA THR A 234 -12.03 12.04 -2.05
C THR A 234 -11.30 11.34 -0.92
N THR A 235 -10.41 10.36 -1.21
CA THR A 235 -9.53 9.76 -0.20
C THR A 235 -8.57 10.80 0.35
N MET A 236 -7.89 11.56 -0.49
CA MET A 236 -7.02 12.66 -0.06
C MET A 236 -7.75 13.65 0.85
N VAL A 237 -9.00 14.01 0.50
CA VAL A 237 -9.78 14.97 1.30
C VAL A 237 -10.11 14.41 2.68
N HIS A 238 -10.65 13.18 2.78
CA HIS A 238 -11.05 12.66 4.09
C HIS A 238 -9.86 12.24 4.96
N THR A 239 -8.77 11.71 4.38
CA THR A 239 -7.53 11.43 5.14
C THR A 239 -6.87 12.73 5.61
N GLY A 240 -6.86 13.76 4.73
CA GLY A 240 -6.41 15.09 5.08
C GLY A 240 -7.23 15.73 6.19
N ALA A 241 -8.57 15.56 6.16
CA ALA A 241 -9.45 16.04 7.23
C ALA A 241 -9.12 15.37 8.59
N LEU A 242 -8.93 14.04 8.60
CA LEU A 242 -8.55 13.32 9.81
C LEU A 242 -7.17 13.75 10.32
N GLY A 243 -6.16 13.84 9.46
CA GLY A 243 -4.83 14.33 9.82
C GLY A 243 -4.85 15.77 10.35
N ALA A 244 -5.66 16.65 9.73
CA ALA A 244 -5.85 18.02 10.21
C ALA A 244 -6.53 18.07 11.60
N LEU A 245 -7.53 17.23 11.85
CA LEU A 245 -8.16 17.13 13.17
C LEU A 245 -7.16 16.74 14.27
N LEU A 246 -6.27 15.77 13.96
CA LEU A 246 -5.20 15.36 14.88
C LEU A 246 -4.15 16.45 15.09
N THR A 247 -3.76 17.14 14.01
CA THR A 247 -2.75 18.21 14.04
C THR A 247 -3.24 19.44 14.78
N LEU A 248 -4.52 19.80 14.64
CA LEU A 248 -5.12 20.99 15.25
C LEU A 248 -5.77 20.70 16.62
N ALA A 249 -5.67 19.47 17.12
CA ALA A 249 -6.19 19.11 18.44
C ALA A 249 -5.55 19.96 19.54
N ARG A 250 -6.37 20.32 20.54
CA ARG A 250 -5.93 21.12 21.70
C ARG A 250 -5.59 20.24 22.91
N ALA A 251 -5.90 18.96 22.85
CA ALA A 251 -5.62 17.97 23.88
C ALA A 251 -5.30 16.62 23.20
N PRO A 252 -4.50 15.77 23.85
CA PRO A 252 -4.26 14.41 23.35
C PRO A 252 -5.56 13.61 23.30
N TRP A 253 -5.76 12.85 22.22
CA TRP A 253 -6.90 11.96 22.05
C TRP A 253 -6.63 10.56 22.61
N TYR A 254 -5.36 10.13 22.58
CA TYR A 254 -4.93 8.77 22.90
C TYR A 254 -4.23 8.75 24.26
N ALA A 255 -4.90 8.18 25.27
CA ALA A 255 -4.45 8.16 26.65
C ALA A 255 -3.15 7.36 26.83
N HIS A 256 -2.96 6.32 26.02
CA HIS A 256 -1.79 5.44 26.04
C HIS A 256 -0.46 6.23 25.96
N TYR A 257 -0.36 7.25 25.11
CA TYR A 257 0.89 7.98 24.87
C TYR A 257 1.18 9.08 25.92
N VAL A 258 0.22 9.43 26.78
CA VAL A 258 0.36 10.57 27.71
C VAL A 258 1.54 10.40 28.68
N ALA A 259 1.75 9.18 29.17
CA ALA A 259 2.87 8.88 30.08
C ALA A 259 4.16 8.50 29.35
N ILE A 260 4.09 8.10 28.09
CA ILE A 260 5.23 7.48 27.38
C ILE A 260 5.95 8.49 26.48
N ALA A 261 5.24 9.33 25.74
CA ALA A 261 5.84 10.30 24.80
C ALA A 261 6.85 11.25 25.49
N PRO A 262 6.66 11.69 26.74
CA PRO A 262 7.65 12.53 27.41
C PRO A 262 9.02 11.87 27.59
N LEU A 263 9.10 10.54 27.62
CA LEU A 263 10.36 9.79 27.69
C LEU A 263 11.20 9.93 26.41
N PHE A 264 10.59 10.43 25.33
CA PHE A 264 11.20 10.67 24.01
C PHE A 264 11.33 12.16 23.70
N GLY A 265 11.21 13.04 24.71
CA GLY A 265 11.39 14.49 24.54
C GLY A 265 10.21 15.23 23.92
N LEU A 266 9.05 14.57 23.75
CA LEU A 266 7.82 15.16 23.19
C LEU A 266 6.70 15.11 24.23
N THR A 267 5.86 16.14 24.30
CA THR A 267 4.56 15.97 24.95
C THR A 267 3.65 15.06 24.10
N ALA A 268 2.69 14.40 24.72
CA ALA A 268 1.74 13.56 23.99
C ALA A 268 0.96 14.36 22.93
N LEU A 269 0.72 15.64 23.16
CA LEU A 269 0.06 16.52 22.20
C LEU A 269 0.96 16.83 21.01
N GLU A 270 2.22 17.16 21.22
CA GLU A 270 3.19 17.41 20.15
C GLU A 270 3.40 16.17 19.29
N ASP A 271 3.53 14.98 19.90
CA ASP A 271 3.64 13.70 19.19
C ASP A 271 2.38 13.40 18.35
N GLN A 272 1.18 13.64 18.92
CA GLN A 272 -0.07 13.50 18.19
C GLN A 272 -0.17 14.48 17.01
N GLN A 273 0.19 15.73 17.22
CA GLN A 273 0.18 16.76 16.16
C GLN A 273 1.16 16.40 15.05
N LEU A 274 2.35 15.93 15.41
CA LEU A 274 3.35 15.42 14.45
C LEU A 274 2.80 14.22 13.68
N GLY A 275 2.19 13.26 14.35
CA GLY A 275 1.54 12.12 13.71
C GLY A 275 0.43 12.54 12.74
N GLY A 276 -0.36 13.55 13.11
CA GLY A 276 -1.35 14.15 12.22
C GLY A 276 -0.71 14.71 10.96
N VAL A 277 0.39 15.47 11.06
CA VAL A 277 1.15 16.00 9.91
C VAL A 277 1.69 14.86 9.03
N ILE A 278 2.25 13.82 9.64
CA ILE A 278 2.75 12.62 8.92
C ILE A 278 1.61 11.96 8.14
N MET A 279 0.43 11.88 8.72
CA MET A 279 -0.72 11.23 8.09
C MET A 279 -1.25 11.99 6.86
N TRP A 280 -1.26 13.32 6.82
CA TRP A 280 -1.89 14.03 5.71
C TRP A 280 -0.93 14.64 4.70
N VAL A 281 0.28 15.04 5.07
CA VAL A 281 1.22 15.67 4.13
C VAL A 281 1.83 14.64 3.17
N PRO A 282 2.46 13.53 3.60
CA PRO A 282 2.94 12.50 2.70
C PRO A 282 1.79 11.84 1.92
N ALA A 283 0.67 11.52 2.57
CA ALA A 283 -0.50 10.96 1.89
C ALA A 283 -1.00 11.87 0.76
N GLY A 284 -1.14 13.16 1.04
CA GLY A 284 -1.53 14.15 0.04
C GLY A 284 -0.60 14.14 -1.18
N ALA A 285 0.71 14.10 -0.96
CA ALA A 285 1.69 14.02 -2.03
C ALA A 285 1.54 12.74 -2.88
N VAL A 286 1.36 11.57 -2.24
CA VAL A 286 1.16 10.29 -2.93
C VAL A 286 -0.12 10.29 -3.74
N TYR A 287 -1.23 10.78 -3.19
CA TYR A 287 -2.51 10.85 -3.92
C TYR A 287 -2.46 11.84 -5.07
N ILE A 288 -1.81 13.00 -4.91
CA ILE A 288 -1.62 13.99 -6.00
C ILE A 288 -0.78 13.38 -7.13
N VAL A 289 0.37 12.79 -6.83
CA VAL A 289 1.25 12.16 -7.84
C VAL A 289 0.52 11.06 -8.57
N SER A 290 -0.22 10.21 -7.83
CA SER A 290 -1.01 9.12 -8.41
C SER A 290 -2.14 9.67 -9.29
N GLY A 291 -2.83 10.71 -8.84
CA GLY A 291 -3.89 11.37 -9.57
C GLY A 291 -3.38 12.04 -10.86
N LEU A 292 -2.26 12.76 -10.81
CA LEU A 292 -1.63 13.37 -12.00
C LEU A 292 -1.18 12.30 -13.01
N ALA A 293 -0.60 11.21 -12.53
CA ALA A 293 -0.19 10.10 -13.38
C ALA A 293 -1.39 9.42 -14.06
N LEU A 294 -2.51 9.28 -13.36
CA LEU A 294 -3.75 8.74 -13.91
C LEU A 294 -4.44 9.72 -14.85
N ALA A 295 -4.49 11.01 -14.51
CA ALA A 295 -5.05 12.08 -15.34
C ALA A 295 -4.30 12.20 -16.69
N ARG A 296 -2.97 12.10 -16.66
CA ARG A 296 -2.16 12.02 -17.89
C ARG A 296 -2.62 10.86 -18.78
N ARG A 297 -2.82 9.66 -18.24
CA ARG A 297 -3.32 8.50 -19.00
C ARG A 297 -4.74 8.71 -19.52
N TRP A 298 -5.56 9.44 -18.79
CA TRP A 298 -6.94 9.76 -19.15
C TRP A 298 -7.03 10.73 -20.34
N ILE A 299 -6.08 11.68 -20.41
CA ILE A 299 -6.02 12.72 -21.45
C ILE A 299 -5.33 12.19 -22.73
N GLU A 300 -4.31 11.32 -22.60
CA GLU A 300 -3.55 10.81 -23.74
C GLU A 300 -4.48 10.14 -24.78
N PRO A 301 -4.37 10.50 -26.08
CA PRO A 301 -5.14 9.86 -27.13
C PRO A 301 -4.81 8.37 -27.20
N ARG A 302 -5.83 7.52 -27.20
CA ARG A 302 -5.60 6.10 -27.49
C ARG A 302 -5.26 5.96 -28.96
N PRO A 303 -4.20 5.23 -29.32
CA PRO A 303 -3.94 4.90 -30.72
C PRO A 303 -5.19 4.20 -31.25
N ALA A 304 -5.77 4.77 -32.35
CA ALA A 304 -6.90 4.16 -33.01
C ALA A 304 -6.58 2.69 -33.29
N SER A 305 -7.46 1.79 -32.89
CA SER A 305 -7.39 0.39 -33.30
C SER A 305 -7.36 0.41 -34.82
N ARG A 306 -6.24 -0.01 -35.44
CA ARG A 306 -6.19 -0.21 -36.86
C ARG A 306 -7.29 -1.22 -37.21
N THR A 307 -8.40 -0.74 -37.71
CA THR A 307 -9.29 -1.56 -38.49
C THR A 307 -8.43 -2.24 -39.55
N ALA A 308 -8.41 -3.57 -39.55
CA ALA A 308 -7.77 -4.33 -40.60
C ALA A 308 -8.35 -3.82 -41.94
N PRO A 309 -7.50 -3.59 -42.98
CA PRO A 309 -8.00 -3.23 -44.29
C PRO A 309 -8.97 -4.36 -44.72
N GLY A 310 -10.20 -3.94 -45.10
CA GLY A 310 -11.27 -4.84 -45.47
C GLY A 310 -10.78 -5.86 -46.53
N LEU A 311 -11.08 -7.10 -46.29
CA LEU A 311 -11.24 -8.10 -47.33
C LEU A 311 -12.51 -7.70 -48.11
N GLU A 312 -12.34 -7.00 -49.25
CA GLU A 312 -13.41 -6.88 -50.20
C GLU A 312 -13.81 -8.28 -50.68
N PRO A 313 -15.09 -8.64 -50.66
CA PRO A 313 -15.55 -9.91 -51.28
C PRO A 313 -15.41 -9.79 -52.81
N ARG A 314 -14.63 -10.70 -53.37
CA ARG A 314 -14.69 -10.98 -54.80
C ARG A 314 -15.84 -11.91 -55.11
#